data_06bd6d81f41e6de4c02f4d2d7e766019
#
_entry.id   06bd6d81f41e6de4c02f4d2d7e766019
#
_cell.length_a   1.000
_cell.length_b   1.000
_cell.length_c   1.000
_cell.angle_alpha   90.00
_cell.angle_beta   90.00
_cell.angle_gamma   90.00
#
_symmetry.space_group_name_H-M   'P 1'
#
loop_
_entity.id
_entity.type
_entity.pdbx_description
1 polymer ?
#
loop_
_entity_poly.entity_id
_entity_poly.type
_entity_poly.pdbx_seq_one_letter_code
_entity_poly.pdbx_strand_id
1 'polypeptide(L)'
;ADPSRFQVIAAGRRTGKSRLAAWKLIVKALQATSGTVFYVSPTQGQARDIMWKLLLELGAPVIKNSHVNNLEITLVNGIAIRLKGADRPETMRGVSLYYLVLDEYADIRPDVWEQILRPALADLKGEAMFIGTPMGRNHFYDLFKYGELAEDKDYKAWHFTSYNNETLDPTEIEAAKKSMSSYAFRQEFMASFESMGSEIFKESWIKYGEPPKQGDYYITIDLAGFEEINKKRSKNTKLDQSAI
;
A
#
# COMPACT_ATOMS: atom_id res chain seq x y z
N ALA A 1 9.42 18.51 -6.46
CA ALA A 1 8.83 17.46 -5.62
C ALA A 1 7.45 17.92 -5.19
N ASP A 2 6.47 17.02 -5.16
CA ASP A 2 5.12 17.31 -4.72
C ASP A 2 5.12 17.56 -3.21
N PRO A 3 4.43 18.59 -2.69
CA PRO A 3 4.43 18.97 -1.29
C PRO A 3 3.45 18.17 -0.42
N SER A 4 2.67 17.27 -1.00
CA SER A 4 1.65 16.50 -0.28
C SER A 4 2.29 15.68 0.85
N ARG A 5 1.70 15.78 2.04
CA ARG A 5 2.14 15.11 3.24
C ARG A 5 1.98 13.58 3.17
N PHE A 6 0.90 13.12 2.55
CA PHE A 6 0.56 11.72 2.38
C PHE A 6 0.49 11.37 0.90
N GLN A 7 1.44 10.57 0.45
CA GLN A 7 1.61 10.21 -0.95
C GLN A 7 1.15 8.77 -1.16
N VAL A 8 0.19 8.54 -2.06
CA VAL A 8 -0.37 7.22 -2.35
C VAL A 8 0.01 6.82 -3.77
N ILE A 9 0.77 5.74 -3.93
CA ILE A 9 1.30 5.31 -5.22
C ILE A 9 0.87 3.88 -5.51
N ALA A 10 -0.12 3.73 -6.37
CA ALA A 10 -0.50 2.46 -6.96
C ALA A 10 0.34 2.20 -8.20
N ALA A 11 1.15 1.15 -8.18
CA ALA A 11 2.06 0.93 -9.29
C ALA A 11 2.30 -0.56 -9.56
N GLY A 12 2.35 -0.91 -10.84
CA GLY A 12 2.59 -2.27 -11.32
C GLY A 12 4.00 -2.78 -10.97
N ARG A 13 4.23 -4.05 -11.25
CA ARG A 13 5.55 -4.66 -11.04
C ARG A 13 6.63 -3.98 -11.89
N ARG A 14 7.85 -3.97 -11.38
CA ARG A 14 9.03 -3.43 -12.07
C ARG A 14 8.96 -1.95 -12.44
N THR A 15 8.08 -1.16 -11.84
CA THR A 15 8.00 0.31 -12.03
C THR A 15 9.08 1.09 -11.28
N GLY A 16 9.89 0.42 -10.43
CA GLY A 16 10.91 1.09 -9.63
C GLY A 16 10.43 1.57 -8.26
N LYS A 17 9.25 1.12 -7.79
CA LYS A 17 8.69 1.47 -6.47
C LYS A 17 9.70 1.41 -5.32
N SER A 18 10.36 0.26 -5.15
CA SER A 18 11.31 0.03 -4.05
C SER A 18 12.54 0.95 -4.14
N ARG A 19 13.02 1.24 -5.36
CA ARG A 19 14.15 2.17 -5.56
C ARG A 19 13.75 3.62 -5.21
N LEU A 20 12.55 4.03 -5.60
CA LEU A 20 11.98 5.33 -5.21
C LEU A 20 11.81 5.42 -3.69
N ALA A 21 11.29 4.36 -3.06
CA ALA A 21 11.14 4.29 -1.61
C ALA A 21 12.48 4.44 -0.88
N ALA A 22 13.51 3.69 -1.30
CA ALA A 22 14.84 3.76 -0.72
C ALA A 22 15.45 5.17 -0.85
N TRP A 23 15.35 5.76 -2.04
CA TRP A 23 15.82 7.13 -2.27
C TRP A 23 15.09 8.15 -1.39
N LYS A 24 13.76 8.06 -1.31
CA LYS A 24 12.96 8.95 -0.44
C LYS A 24 13.30 8.78 1.04
N LEU A 25 13.49 7.55 1.52
CA LEU A 25 13.91 7.29 2.91
C LEU A 25 15.24 7.98 3.25
N ILE A 26 16.24 7.85 2.36
CA ILE A 26 17.56 8.47 2.55
C ILE A 26 17.45 9.99 2.53
N VAL A 27 16.78 10.58 1.53
CA VAL A 27 16.64 12.03 1.40
C VAL A 27 15.89 12.62 2.59
N LYS A 28 14.77 12.00 3.00
CA LYS A 28 13.97 12.47 4.14
C LYS A 28 14.71 12.30 5.45
N ALA A 29 15.47 11.22 5.62
CA ALA A 29 16.31 11.05 6.80
C ALA A 29 17.43 12.10 6.88
N LEU A 30 18.04 12.49 5.75
CA LEU A 30 19.04 13.57 5.71
C LEU A 30 18.43 14.95 6.01
N GLN A 31 17.17 15.17 5.65
CA GLN A 31 16.44 16.42 5.93
C GLN A 31 15.95 16.51 7.39
N ALA A 32 15.81 15.39 8.07
CA ALA A 32 15.31 15.34 9.43
C ALA A 32 16.34 15.91 10.43
N THR A 33 15.84 16.70 11.37
CA THR A 33 16.63 17.21 12.50
C THR A 33 16.38 16.44 13.79
N SER A 34 15.29 15.66 13.83
CA SER A 34 14.91 14.80 14.96
C SER A 34 13.97 13.68 14.49
N GLY A 35 13.70 12.73 15.37
CA GLY A 35 12.82 11.61 15.11
C GLY A 35 13.51 10.46 14.36
N THR A 36 12.69 9.56 13.84
CA THR A 36 13.15 8.35 13.14
C THR A 36 12.42 8.25 11.81
N VAL A 37 13.02 7.53 10.85
CA VAL A 37 12.43 7.21 9.55
C VAL A 37 12.16 5.71 9.51
N PHE A 38 10.94 5.31 9.13
CA PHE A 38 10.57 3.91 9.01
C PHE A 38 10.31 3.51 7.57
N TYR A 39 10.75 2.30 7.25
CA TYR A 39 10.22 1.51 6.15
C TYR A 39 9.46 0.32 6.74
N VAL A 40 8.20 0.18 6.36
CA VAL A 40 7.30 -0.86 6.86
C VAL A 40 6.80 -1.68 5.68
N SER A 41 6.93 -3.01 5.77
CA SER A 41 6.33 -3.96 4.84
C SER A 41 5.48 -4.97 5.61
N PRO A 42 4.70 -5.84 4.96
CA PRO A 42 3.85 -6.81 5.64
C PRO A 42 4.59 -7.65 6.68
N THR A 43 5.82 -8.06 6.40
CA THR A 43 6.67 -8.81 7.35
C THR A 43 8.08 -8.22 7.43
N GLN A 44 8.75 -8.44 8.58
CA GLN A 44 10.12 -7.99 8.76
C GLN A 44 11.10 -8.69 7.81
N GLY A 45 10.83 -9.95 7.44
CA GLY A 45 11.62 -10.68 6.44
C GLY A 45 11.58 -10.00 5.08
N GLN A 46 10.38 -9.66 4.59
CA GLN A 46 10.20 -8.91 3.36
C GLN A 46 10.91 -7.54 3.40
N ALA A 47 10.80 -6.82 4.54
CA ALA A 47 11.50 -5.55 4.70
C ALA A 47 13.03 -5.70 4.51
N ARG A 48 13.61 -6.73 5.11
CA ARG A 48 15.04 -7.05 4.95
C ARG A 48 15.38 -7.36 3.50
N ASP A 49 14.66 -8.28 2.89
CA ASP A 49 15.01 -8.82 1.56
C ASP A 49 14.88 -7.76 0.48
N ILE A 50 13.86 -6.90 0.59
CA ILE A 50 13.59 -5.85 -0.42
C ILE A 50 14.48 -4.63 -0.21
N MET A 51 14.57 -4.12 1.04
CA MET A 51 15.04 -2.76 1.26
C MET A 51 16.47 -2.67 1.82
N TRP A 52 16.92 -3.68 2.59
CA TRP A 52 18.22 -3.58 3.28
C TRP A 52 19.39 -3.33 2.33
N LYS A 53 19.55 -4.20 1.34
CA LYS A 53 20.64 -4.09 0.36
C LYS A 53 20.54 -2.79 -0.44
N LEU A 54 19.34 -2.40 -0.81
CA LEU A 54 19.07 -1.21 -1.62
C LEU A 54 19.44 0.08 -0.88
N LEU A 55 19.14 0.14 0.43
CA LEU A 55 19.55 1.28 1.27
C LEU A 55 21.07 1.33 1.45
N LEU A 56 21.74 0.20 1.63
CA LEU A 56 23.20 0.15 1.74
C LEU A 56 23.87 0.62 0.43
N GLU A 57 23.32 0.21 -0.71
CA GLU A 57 23.85 0.58 -2.03
C GLU A 57 23.66 2.08 -2.30
N LEU A 58 22.43 2.57 -2.18
CA LEU A 58 22.11 3.96 -2.52
C LEU A 58 22.58 4.96 -1.45
N GLY A 59 22.63 4.54 -0.19
CA GLY A 59 22.99 5.38 0.95
C GLY A 59 24.47 5.35 1.30
N ALA A 60 25.30 4.54 0.61
CA ALA A 60 26.71 4.34 0.96
C ALA A 60 27.48 5.61 1.32
N PRO A 61 27.36 6.73 0.57
CA PRO A 61 28.12 7.96 0.87
C PRO A 61 27.68 8.67 2.16
N VAL A 62 26.48 8.38 2.69
CA VAL A 62 25.87 9.09 3.80
C VAL A 62 25.56 8.20 5.01
N ILE A 63 25.89 6.92 4.94
CA ILE A 63 25.74 5.98 6.04
C ILE A 63 26.91 6.14 7.02
N LYS A 64 26.60 6.40 8.29
CA LYS A 64 27.57 6.42 9.39
C LYS A 64 27.74 5.02 9.99
N ASN A 65 26.65 4.28 10.17
CA ASN A 65 26.64 2.95 10.76
C ASN A 65 25.45 2.12 10.29
N SER A 66 25.56 0.79 10.34
CA SER A 66 24.47 -0.13 10.03
C SER A 66 24.49 -1.35 10.93
N HIS A 67 23.33 -1.76 11.43
CA HIS A 67 23.10 -2.91 12.30
C HIS A 67 22.12 -3.89 11.67
N VAL A 68 22.64 -4.94 11.05
CA VAL A 68 21.83 -5.92 10.31
C VAL A 68 20.84 -6.68 11.20
N ASN A 69 21.18 -6.95 12.46
CA ASN A 69 20.28 -7.67 13.37
C ASN A 69 19.07 -6.82 13.77
N ASN A 70 19.27 -5.52 13.93
CA ASN A 70 18.21 -4.57 14.29
C ASN A 70 17.52 -3.97 13.04
N LEU A 71 18.04 -4.27 11.85
CA LEU A 71 17.62 -3.67 10.59
C LEU A 71 17.58 -2.13 10.67
N GLU A 72 18.66 -1.56 11.21
CA GLU A 72 18.81 -0.11 11.43
C GLU A 72 20.04 0.42 10.71
N ILE A 73 19.86 1.54 10.00
CA ILE A 73 20.91 2.28 9.33
C ILE A 73 20.91 3.70 9.92
N THR A 74 22.05 4.14 10.46
CA THR A 74 22.22 5.51 10.97
C THR A 74 23.00 6.32 9.95
N LEU A 75 22.47 7.48 9.57
CA LEU A 75 23.10 8.40 8.64
C LEU A 75 24.10 9.35 9.36
N VAL A 76 24.88 10.08 8.56
CA VAL A 76 25.90 11.01 9.06
C VAL A 76 25.35 12.12 9.95
N ASN A 77 24.07 12.50 9.79
CA ASN A 77 23.38 13.46 10.65
C ASN A 77 22.81 12.84 11.96
N GLY A 78 23.03 11.54 12.18
CA GLY A 78 22.57 10.82 13.37
C GLY A 78 21.15 10.26 13.29
N ILE A 79 20.40 10.53 12.22
CA ILE A 79 19.04 10.01 12.04
C ILE A 79 19.09 8.54 11.63
N ALA A 80 18.21 7.75 12.24
CA ALA A 80 18.10 6.32 11.97
C ALA A 80 16.97 6.03 10.97
N ILE A 81 17.27 5.17 9.99
CA ILE A 81 16.29 4.50 9.14
C ILE A 81 16.12 3.09 9.69
N ARG A 82 14.89 2.69 10.04
CA ARG A 82 14.58 1.36 10.59
C ARG A 82 13.62 0.61 9.69
N LEU A 83 13.92 -0.66 9.43
CA LEU A 83 13.03 -1.55 8.68
C LEU A 83 12.18 -2.34 9.67
N LYS A 84 10.88 -2.33 9.46
CA LYS A 84 9.87 -2.94 10.34
C LYS A 84 8.92 -3.83 9.56
N GLY A 85 8.35 -4.82 10.24
CA GLY A 85 7.25 -5.64 9.74
C GLY A 85 5.95 -5.26 10.40
N ALA A 86 4.89 -5.13 9.61
CA ALA A 86 3.54 -4.87 10.09
C ALA A 86 2.93 -6.08 10.85
N ASP A 87 3.56 -7.25 10.74
CA ASP A 87 3.24 -8.46 11.51
C ASP A 87 3.51 -8.30 13.03
N ARG A 88 4.35 -7.33 13.42
CA ARG A 88 4.68 -7.01 14.82
C ARG A 88 4.46 -5.53 15.11
N PRO A 89 3.23 -5.05 15.08
CA PRO A 89 2.92 -3.64 15.14
C PRO A 89 3.29 -2.98 16.48
N GLU A 90 3.33 -3.76 17.56
CA GLU A 90 3.75 -3.27 18.89
C GLU A 90 5.19 -2.77 18.93
N THR A 91 6.07 -3.28 18.06
CA THR A 91 7.49 -2.84 17.96
C THR A 91 7.66 -1.45 17.35
N MET A 92 6.57 -0.87 16.86
CA MET A 92 6.55 0.45 16.21
C MET A 92 5.93 1.54 17.09
N ARG A 93 5.50 1.21 18.31
CA ARG A 93 4.96 2.17 19.28
C ARG A 93 6.04 2.97 20.00
N GLY A 94 5.67 4.14 20.51
CA GLY A 94 6.55 4.95 21.38
C GLY A 94 7.68 5.66 20.64
N VAL A 95 7.52 5.92 19.35
CA VAL A 95 8.50 6.66 18.54
C VAL A 95 7.85 7.85 17.86
N SER A 96 8.61 8.94 17.67
CA SER A 96 8.21 10.06 16.84
C SER A 96 8.79 9.87 15.44
N LEU A 97 7.92 9.79 14.44
CA LEU A 97 8.29 9.54 13.04
C LEU A 97 8.36 10.87 12.27
N TYR A 98 9.49 11.09 11.61
CA TYR A 98 9.66 12.17 10.65
C TYR A 98 9.17 11.78 9.26
N TYR A 99 9.46 10.55 8.82
CA TYR A 99 9.04 10.02 7.54
C TYR A 99 8.76 8.52 7.62
N LEU A 100 7.81 8.06 6.84
CA LEU A 100 7.37 6.68 6.81
C LEU A 100 7.09 6.24 5.38
N VAL A 101 7.55 5.04 5.01
CA VAL A 101 7.10 4.32 3.81
C VAL A 101 6.38 3.05 4.25
N LEU A 102 5.14 2.85 3.76
CA LEU A 102 4.43 1.57 3.84
C LEU A 102 4.47 0.92 2.46
N ASP A 103 5.21 -0.17 2.34
CA ASP A 103 5.34 -0.93 1.09
C ASP A 103 4.41 -2.14 1.09
N GLU A 104 3.90 -2.49 -0.06
CA GLU A 104 2.81 -3.47 -0.27
C GLU A 104 1.64 -3.21 0.69
N TYR A 105 1.18 -1.94 0.70
CA TYR A 105 0.17 -1.46 1.65
C TYR A 105 -1.14 -2.22 1.57
N ALA A 106 -1.50 -2.77 0.42
CA ALA A 106 -2.68 -3.63 0.26
C ALA A 106 -2.68 -4.86 1.19
N ASP A 107 -1.49 -5.34 1.60
CA ASP A 107 -1.31 -6.50 2.49
C ASP A 107 -1.12 -6.11 3.97
N ILE A 108 -1.00 -4.83 4.27
CA ILE A 108 -0.88 -4.32 5.65
C ILE A 108 -2.28 -4.10 6.22
N ARG A 109 -2.52 -4.57 7.44
CA ARG A 109 -3.82 -4.34 8.11
C ARG A 109 -4.03 -2.85 8.37
N PRO A 110 -5.26 -2.31 8.14
CA PRO A 110 -5.56 -0.88 8.30
C PRO A 110 -5.27 -0.34 9.71
N ASP A 111 -5.50 -1.17 10.76
CA ASP A 111 -5.29 -0.78 12.16
C ASP A 111 -3.82 -0.41 12.47
N VAL A 112 -2.87 -0.98 11.74
CA VAL A 112 -1.44 -0.63 11.86
C VAL A 112 -1.20 0.83 11.48
N TRP A 113 -1.83 1.30 10.42
CA TRP A 113 -1.78 2.70 10.05
C TRP A 113 -2.54 3.57 11.04
N GLU A 114 -3.81 3.26 11.26
CA GLU A 114 -4.74 4.13 11.99
C GLU A 114 -4.37 4.29 13.47
N GLN A 115 -3.98 3.20 14.13
CA GLN A 115 -3.79 3.18 15.58
C GLN A 115 -2.33 3.31 16.02
N ILE A 116 -1.37 3.10 15.12
CA ILE A 116 0.05 3.06 15.49
C ILE A 116 0.88 4.10 14.70
N LEU A 117 0.89 3.98 13.37
CA LEU A 117 1.81 4.78 12.57
C LEU A 117 1.32 6.22 12.35
N ARG A 118 0.03 6.41 12.11
CA ARG A 118 -0.55 7.75 11.94
C ARG A 118 -0.38 8.63 13.20
N PRO A 119 -0.63 8.14 14.43
CA PRO A 119 -0.32 8.87 15.65
C PRO A 119 1.18 9.19 15.81
N ALA A 120 2.08 8.26 15.45
CA ALA A 120 3.52 8.46 15.58
C ALA A 120 4.10 9.59 14.69
N LEU A 121 3.35 10.03 13.68
CA LEU A 121 3.70 11.17 12.82
C LEU A 121 3.22 12.52 13.38
N ALA A 122 2.42 12.52 14.46
CA ALA A 122 1.74 13.73 14.94
C ALA A 122 2.73 14.77 15.47
N ASP A 123 3.67 14.35 16.32
CA ASP A 123 4.61 15.23 17.03
C ASP A 123 5.47 16.07 16.09
N LEU A 124 5.94 15.47 15.00
CA LEU A 124 6.85 16.08 14.04
C LEU A 124 6.14 16.56 12.78
N LYS A 125 4.81 16.46 12.72
CA LYS A 125 4.04 16.63 11.47
C LYS A 125 4.65 15.81 10.33
N GLY A 126 5.11 14.60 10.65
CA GLY A 126 5.81 13.70 9.73
C GLY A 126 4.95 13.34 8.52
N GLU A 127 5.62 12.92 7.46
CA GLU A 127 5.03 12.57 6.17
C GLU A 127 4.99 11.04 5.98
N ALA A 128 4.09 10.55 5.12
CA ALA A 128 4.05 9.14 4.76
C ALA A 128 3.87 8.92 3.26
N MET A 129 4.46 7.82 2.77
CA MET A 129 4.26 7.32 1.43
C MET A 129 3.73 5.88 1.49
N PHE A 130 2.59 5.66 0.86
CA PHE A 130 1.96 4.35 0.68
C PHE A 130 2.24 3.88 -0.73
N ILE A 131 2.88 2.73 -0.86
CA ILE A 131 3.19 2.15 -2.16
C ILE A 131 2.76 0.68 -2.20
N GLY A 132 2.43 0.19 -3.36
CA GLY A 132 2.08 -1.22 -3.56
C GLY A 132 1.47 -1.49 -4.91
N THR A 133 1.29 -2.78 -5.17
CA THR A 133 0.46 -3.26 -6.25
C THR A 133 -0.97 -3.38 -5.73
N PRO A 134 -1.99 -2.90 -6.44
CA PRO A 134 -3.38 -3.05 -6.04
C PRO A 134 -3.78 -4.50 -5.82
N MET A 135 -4.68 -4.73 -4.85
CA MET A 135 -5.26 -6.05 -4.60
C MET A 135 -6.78 -5.91 -4.41
N GLY A 136 -7.50 -5.80 -5.52
CA GLY A 136 -8.93 -5.51 -5.52
C GLY A 136 -9.27 -4.16 -4.88
N ARG A 137 -10.55 -3.99 -4.49
CA ARG A 137 -11.05 -2.77 -3.83
C ARG A 137 -11.00 -2.93 -2.31
N ASN A 138 -9.83 -2.78 -1.72
CA ASN A 138 -9.61 -2.82 -0.28
C ASN A 138 -9.25 -1.41 0.26
N HIS A 139 -8.81 -1.31 1.51
CA HIS A 139 -8.40 -0.05 2.15
C HIS A 139 -7.32 0.72 1.36
N PHE A 140 -6.50 0.06 0.54
CA PHE A 140 -5.55 0.74 -0.33
C PHE A 140 -6.27 1.45 -1.49
N TYR A 141 -7.31 0.84 -2.03
CA TYR A 141 -8.19 1.47 -3.02
C TYR A 141 -8.88 2.71 -2.44
N ASP A 142 -9.44 2.60 -1.24
CA ASP A 142 -10.13 3.71 -0.58
C ASP A 142 -9.18 4.89 -0.35
N LEU A 143 -7.97 4.61 0.14
CA LEU A 143 -6.94 5.62 0.34
C LEU A 143 -6.47 6.24 -0.99
N PHE A 144 -6.32 5.43 -2.04
CA PHE A 144 -5.97 5.89 -3.37
C PHE A 144 -7.04 6.85 -3.92
N LYS A 145 -8.32 6.46 -3.83
CA LYS A 145 -9.45 7.31 -4.25
C LYS A 145 -9.51 8.61 -3.46
N TYR A 146 -9.30 8.56 -2.14
CA TYR A 146 -9.23 9.76 -1.31
C TYR A 146 -8.15 10.74 -1.79
N GLY A 147 -6.96 10.24 -2.09
CA GLY A 147 -5.87 11.06 -2.63
C GLY A 147 -6.05 11.50 -4.09
N GLU A 148 -6.83 10.76 -4.89
CA GLU A 148 -7.16 11.10 -6.28
C GLU A 148 -8.18 12.25 -6.35
N LEU A 149 -9.18 12.26 -5.47
CA LEU A 149 -10.22 13.32 -5.41
C LEU A 149 -9.64 14.67 -4.99
N ALA A 150 -8.47 14.70 -4.38
CA ALA A 150 -7.74 15.91 -3.97
C ALA A 150 -8.56 16.91 -3.12
N GLU A 151 -9.56 16.41 -2.38
CA GLU A 151 -10.36 17.23 -1.45
C GLU A 151 -9.52 17.67 -0.25
N ASP A 152 -8.60 16.81 0.20
CA ASP A 152 -7.61 17.09 1.22
C ASP A 152 -6.24 17.33 0.57
N LYS A 153 -5.71 18.54 0.68
CA LYS A 153 -4.42 18.95 0.11
C LYS A 153 -3.23 18.19 0.69
N ASP A 154 -3.41 17.58 1.86
CA ASP A 154 -2.38 16.74 2.46
C ASP A 154 -2.22 15.40 1.72
N TYR A 155 -3.24 14.95 0.98
CA TYR A 155 -3.22 13.67 0.25
C TYR A 155 -3.10 13.87 -1.25
N LYS A 156 -2.32 13.00 -1.88
CA LYS A 156 -2.24 12.90 -3.34
C LYS A 156 -1.95 11.50 -3.79
N ALA A 157 -2.60 11.07 -4.86
CA ALA A 157 -2.43 9.77 -5.44
C ALA A 157 -1.79 9.82 -6.83
N TRP A 158 -1.04 8.75 -7.15
CA TRP A 158 -0.45 8.52 -8.48
C TRP A 158 -0.64 7.06 -8.86
N HIS A 159 -0.85 6.87 -10.14
CA HIS A 159 -1.01 5.55 -10.73
C HIS A 159 0.05 5.34 -11.82
N PHE A 160 0.77 4.22 -11.74
CA PHE A 160 1.78 3.85 -12.74
C PHE A 160 1.60 2.39 -13.17
N THR A 161 1.68 2.15 -14.45
CA THR A 161 1.72 0.80 -15.02
C THR A 161 3.17 0.37 -15.26
N SER A 162 3.39 -0.93 -15.48
CA SER A 162 4.73 -1.43 -15.85
C SER A 162 5.26 -0.82 -17.15
N TYR A 163 4.38 -0.36 -18.03
CA TYR A 163 4.77 0.34 -19.27
C TYR A 163 5.41 1.72 -19.02
N ASN A 164 5.23 2.31 -17.84
CA ASN A 164 5.87 3.57 -17.49
C ASN A 164 7.38 3.42 -17.16
N ASN A 165 7.89 2.19 -17.08
CA ASN A 165 9.31 1.96 -16.89
C ASN A 165 10.02 1.76 -18.24
N GLU A 166 10.70 2.78 -18.71
CA GLU A 166 11.44 2.76 -19.98
C GLU A 166 12.63 1.79 -20.00
N THR A 167 13.08 1.33 -18.82
CA THR A 167 14.20 0.36 -18.72
C THR A 167 13.73 -1.09 -18.78
N LEU A 168 12.43 -1.34 -18.71
CA LEU A 168 11.85 -2.67 -18.83
C LEU A 168 11.60 -2.97 -20.31
N ASP A 169 12.10 -4.12 -20.77
CA ASP A 169 11.85 -4.54 -22.14
C ASP A 169 10.33 -4.76 -22.38
N PRO A 170 9.71 -4.03 -23.30
CA PRO A 170 8.30 -4.18 -23.61
C PRO A 170 7.90 -5.61 -24.02
N THR A 171 8.82 -6.36 -24.61
CA THR A 171 8.57 -7.76 -25.02
C THR A 171 8.31 -8.67 -23.82
N GLU A 172 8.92 -8.41 -22.67
CA GLU A 172 8.67 -9.13 -21.43
C GLU A 172 7.26 -8.85 -20.88
N ILE A 173 6.79 -7.61 -21.00
CA ILE A 173 5.41 -7.26 -20.59
C ILE A 173 4.41 -7.98 -21.49
N GLU A 174 4.64 -8.02 -22.80
CA GLU A 174 3.77 -8.70 -23.75
C GLU A 174 3.83 -10.23 -23.59
N ALA A 175 4.97 -10.80 -23.22
CA ALA A 175 5.08 -12.21 -22.87
C ALA A 175 4.29 -12.55 -21.60
N ALA A 176 4.38 -11.72 -20.56
CA ALA A 176 3.58 -11.87 -19.37
C ALA A 176 2.07 -11.78 -19.66
N LYS A 177 1.65 -10.84 -20.50
CA LYS A 177 0.26 -10.69 -20.94
C LYS A 177 -0.30 -11.91 -21.64
N LYS A 178 0.52 -12.62 -22.40
CA LYS A 178 0.12 -13.86 -23.09
C LYS A 178 0.05 -15.07 -22.18
N SER A 179 0.87 -15.09 -21.12
CA SER A 179 1.02 -16.26 -20.23
C SER A 179 0.17 -16.20 -18.96
N MET A 180 -0.31 -15.01 -18.58
CA MET A 180 -1.10 -14.78 -17.37
C MET A 180 -2.59 -14.67 -17.70
N SER A 181 -3.45 -14.90 -16.69
CA SER A 181 -4.85 -14.51 -16.81
C SER A 181 -4.97 -13.01 -17.01
N SER A 182 -5.99 -12.55 -17.75
CA SER A 182 -6.20 -11.11 -17.99
C SER A 182 -6.36 -10.32 -16.69
N TYR A 183 -7.01 -10.91 -15.69
CA TYR A 183 -7.13 -10.32 -14.35
C TYR A 183 -5.77 -10.15 -13.68
N ALA A 184 -4.97 -11.21 -13.58
CA ALA A 184 -3.65 -11.15 -12.96
C ALA A 184 -2.72 -10.15 -13.68
N PHE A 185 -2.76 -10.12 -15.01
CA PHE A 185 -1.99 -9.14 -15.78
C PHE A 185 -2.42 -7.70 -15.47
N ARG A 186 -3.73 -7.42 -15.45
CA ARG A 186 -4.22 -6.08 -15.11
C ARG A 186 -3.85 -5.67 -13.70
N GLN A 187 -3.97 -6.57 -12.73
CA GLN A 187 -3.56 -6.30 -11.35
C GLN A 187 -2.07 -6.03 -11.24
N GLU A 188 -1.23 -6.94 -11.72
CA GLU A 188 0.21 -6.94 -11.45
C GLU A 188 0.99 -5.95 -12.33
N PHE A 189 0.61 -5.79 -13.62
CA PHE A 189 1.32 -4.95 -14.56
C PHE A 189 0.64 -3.60 -14.82
N MET A 190 -0.69 -3.59 -14.79
CA MET A 190 -1.45 -2.36 -15.04
C MET A 190 -1.85 -1.64 -13.76
N ALA A 191 -1.52 -2.19 -12.58
CA ALA A 191 -1.90 -1.66 -11.27
C ALA A 191 -3.42 -1.43 -11.15
N SER A 192 -4.23 -2.33 -11.70
CA SER A 192 -5.69 -2.21 -11.67
C SER A 192 -6.25 -2.61 -10.29
N PHE A 193 -7.19 -1.82 -9.78
CA PHE A 193 -7.96 -2.12 -8.56
C PHE A 193 -9.19 -2.99 -8.82
N GLU A 194 -9.25 -3.68 -9.94
CA GLU A 194 -10.36 -4.59 -10.25
C GLU A 194 -10.46 -5.72 -9.21
N SER A 195 -11.68 -6.07 -8.83
CA SER A 195 -11.95 -7.22 -7.98
C SER A 195 -12.08 -8.49 -8.81
N MET A 196 -11.65 -9.63 -8.25
CA MET A 196 -11.88 -10.94 -8.87
C MET A 196 -13.39 -11.16 -9.05
N GLY A 197 -13.83 -11.47 -10.25
CA GLY A 197 -15.26 -11.59 -10.56
C GLY A 197 -15.89 -10.38 -11.24
N SER A 198 -15.23 -9.24 -11.32
CA SER A 198 -15.70 -8.08 -12.11
C SER A 198 -15.79 -8.36 -13.61
N GLU A 199 -15.22 -9.49 -14.07
CA GLU A 199 -15.37 -9.95 -15.46
C GLU A 199 -16.80 -10.49 -15.77
N ILE A 200 -17.55 -10.95 -14.73
CA ILE A 200 -18.93 -11.43 -14.88
C ILE A 200 -19.89 -10.25 -15.02
N PHE A 201 -19.69 -9.19 -14.21
CA PHE A 201 -20.47 -7.96 -14.26
C PHE A 201 -19.56 -6.75 -14.39
N LYS A 202 -19.62 -6.06 -15.52
CA LYS A 202 -18.88 -4.82 -15.74
C LYS A 202 -19.63 -3.65 -15.09
N GLU A 203 -18.93 -2.80 -14.36
CA GLU A 203 -19.51 -1.59 -13.76
C GLU A 203 -20.22 -0.70 -14.80
N SER A 204 -19.70 -0.68 -16.05
CA SER A 204 -20.32 0.00 -17.18
C SER A 204 -21.70 -0.57 -17.60
N TRP A 205 -22.05 -1.75 -17.10
CA TRP A 205 -23.39 -2.35 -17.37
C TRP A 205 -24.41 -1.92 -16.33
N ILE A 206 -23.99 -1.39 -15.19
CA ILE A 206 -24.88 -0.90 -14.14
C ILE A 206 -25.48 0.42 -14.61
N LYS A 207 -26.79 0.45 -14.72
CA LYS A 207 -27.55 1.64 -15.07
C LYS A 207 -28.32 2.11 -13.83
N TYR A 208 -28.06 3.33 -13.43
CA TYR A 208 -28.84 4.00 -12.39
C TYR A 208 -29.96 4.78 -13.04
N GLY A 209 -31.16 4.75 -12.47
CA GLY A 209 -32.32 5.46 -12.98
C GLY A 209 -33.41 5.59 -11.92
N GLU A 210 -34.33 6.49 -12.15
CA GLU A 210 -35.52 6.63 -11.31
C GLU A 210 -36.40 5.38 -11.45
N PRO A 211 -36.93 4.82 -10.33
CA PRO A 211 -37.84 3.69 -10.42
C PRO A 211 -39.13 4.12 -11.16
N PRO A 212 -39.76 3.20 -11.91
CA PRO A 212 -40.99 3.52 -12.61
C PRO A 212 -42.08 3.91 -11.60
N LYS A 213 -42.87 4.95 -11.93
CA LYS A 213 -43.94 5.46 -11.04
C LYS A 213 -45.09 4.49 -10.84
N GLN A 214 -45.21 3.49 -11.70
CA GLN A 214 -46.21 2.41 -11.63
C GLN A 214 -45.54 1.08 -11.96
N GLY A 215 -45.80 0.05 -11.15
CA GLY A 215 -45.27 -1.30 -11.33
C GLY A 215 -45.33 -2.09 -10.02
N ASP A 216 -45.11 -3.38 -10.12
CA ASP A 216 -44.95 -4.26 -8.95
C ASP A 216 -43.50 -4.15 -8.48
N TYR A 217 -43.34 -3.96 -7.18
CA TYR A 217 -42.02 -3.85 -6.56
C TYR A 217 -41.70 -5.19 -5.84
N TYR A 218 -40.54 -5.74 -6.17
CA TYR A 218 -40.03 -6.96 -5.54
C TYR A 218 -38.72 -6.61 -4.83
N ILE A 219 -38.59 -7.05 -3.59
CA ILE A 219 -37.34 -6.97 -2.83
C ILE A 219 -36.77 -8.38 -2.77
N THR A 220 -35.58 -8.57 -3.32
CA THR A 220 -34.82 -9.80 -3.18
C THR A 220 -33.69 -9.55 -2.20
N ILE A 221 -33.65 -10.34 -1.13
CA ILE A 221 -32.62 -10.23 -0.10
C ILE A 221 -31.83 -11.54 -0.11
N ASP A 222 -30.53 -11.43 -0.37
CA ASP A 222 -29.56 -12.51 -0.17
C ASP A 222 -28.87 -12.27 1.18
N LEU A 223 -29.28 -13.06 2.18
CA LEU A 223 -28.71 -12.94 3.51
C LEU A 223 -27.40 -13.70 3.59
N ALA A 224 -26.33 -13.04 4.02
CA ALA A 224 -25.09 -13.71 4.38
C ALA A 224 -25.39 -14.80 5.42
N GLY A 225 -24.83 -15.99 5.20
CA GLY A 225 -25.06 -17.13 6.09
C GLY A 225 -24.67 -16.82 7.53
N PHE A 226 -25.65 -16.80 8.43
CA PHE A 226 -25.39 -16.76 9.85
C PHE A 226 -25.04 -18.18 10.31
N GLU A 227 -23.77 -18.57 10.24
CA GLU A 227 -23.30 -19.69 11.04
C GLU A 227 -23.02 -19.17 12.47
N GLU A 228 -23.67 -19.78 13.45
CA GLU A 228 -23.26 -19.61 14.85
C GLU A 228 -21.76 -19.95 14.93
N ILE A 229 -20.94 -18.94 15.15
CA ILE A 229 -19.49 -19.09 15.32
C ILE A 229 -19.28 -19.81 16.65
N ASN A 230 -19.28 -21.13 16.63
CA ASN A 230 -18.78 -21.92 17.72
C ASN A 230 -17.31 -21.56 17.92
N LYS A 231 -16.98 -20.89 19.02
CA LYS A 231 -15.67 -20.32 19.37
C LYS A 231 -14.45 -21.24 19.19
N LYS A 232 -14.64 -22.49 18.83
CA LYS A 232 -13.60 -23.52 18.66
C LYS A 232 -13.20 -23.80 17.20
N ARG A 233 -13.82 -23.19 16.18
CA ARG A 233 -13.56 -23.53 14.77
C ARG A 233 -13.20 -22.37 13.84
N SER A 234 -12.94 -21.19 14.32
CA SER A 234 -12.80 -20.06 13.45
C SER A 234 -11.37 -19.54 13.34
N LYS A 235 -10.63 -20.06 12.39
CA LYS A 235 -9.51 -19.27 11.85
C LYS A 235 -9.63 -18.94 10.35
N ASN A 236 -10.63 -19.43 9.62
CA ASN A 236 -10.67 -19.29 8.15
C ASN A 236 -12.05 -19.14 7.50
N THR A 237 -13.10 -18.78 8.20
CA THR A 237 -14.38 -18.50 7.54
C THR A 237 -14.51 -16.99 7.27
N LYS A 238 -14.34 -16.59 6.02
CA LYS A 238 -14.80 -15.28 5.55
C LYS A 238 -16.34 -15.34 5.58
N LEU A 239 -16.97 -14.52 6.43
CA LEU A 239 -18.42 -14.31 6.37
C LEU A 239 -18.75 -13.60 5.06
N ASP A 240 -19.74 -14.09 4.37
CA ASP A 240 -20.29 -13.45 3.18
C ASP A 240 -20.99 -12.14 3.56
N GLN A 241 -21.02 -11.17 2.66
CA GLN A 241 -21.70 -9.90 2.90
C GLN A 241 -23.13 -10.00 2.38
N SER A 242 -24.09 -9.53 3.18
CA SER A 242 -25.49 -9.46 2.73
C SER A 242 -25.65 -8.42 1.63
N ALA A 243 -26.33 -8.81 0.55
CA ALA A 243 -26.73 -7.92 -0.54
C ALA A 243 -28.23 -7.60 -0.41
N ILE A 244 -28.60 -6.34 -0.53
CA ILE A 244 -29.96 -5.81 -0.51
C ILE A 244 -30.25 -5.13 -1.86
#